data_3616edb3c1eb1fa27242510669f65c45
#
_entry.id   3616edb3c1eb1fa27242510669f65c45
#
_cell.length_a   1.000
_cell.length_b   1.000
_cell.length_c   1.000
_cell.angle_alpha   90.00
_cell.angle_beta   90.00
_cell.angle_gamma   90.00
#
_symmetry.space_group_name_H-M   'P 1'
#
loop_
_entity.id
_entity.type
_entity.pdbx_description
1 polymer ?
#
loop_
_entity_poly.entity_id
_entity_poly.type
_entity_poly.pdbx_seq_one_letter_code
_entity_poly.pdbx_strand_id
1 'polypeptide(L)'
;ALVAELAPDGQFNVVGVGQTTSKGLKKGVVVNIEATVQSIQKALEEAEVMADRQIVQVFTGIAGNHIVSFNSSGMVAIRDKEVSAGDVERVLETAKAINIPTDQQILHILVQEFIIDGQEDVREPIGMSGLRLEVKVHIVTGAVSAAQNIVKCVRRCGLEVNDLIL
;
A
#
# COMPACT_ATOMS: atom_id res chain seq x y z
N ALA A 1 7.91 4.37 15.59
CA ALA A 1 7.24 5.49 14.92
C ALA A 1 8.28 6.42 14.30
N LEU A 2 7.99 6.97 13.14
CA LEU A 2 8.87 7.85 12.41
C LEU A 2 8.05 9.02 11.89
N VAL A 3 8.49 10.25 12.19
CA VAL A 3 7.85 11.48 11.72
C VAL A 3 8.78 12.16 10.73
N ALA A 4 8.27 12.45 9.53
CA ALA A 4 9.04 13.15 8.51
C ALA A 4 8.25 14.32 7.93
N GLU A 5 8.94 15.36 7.54
CA GLU A 5 8.43 16.50 6.79
C GLU A 5 8.84 16.39 5.33
N LEU A 6 7.91 16.72 4.44
CA LEU A 6 8.23 16.85 3.02
C LEU A 6 8.76 18.26 2.78
N ALA A 7 10.03 18.36 2.42
CA ALA A 7 10.66 19.63 2.05
C ALA A 7 10.19 20.11 0.67
N PRO A 8 10.31 21.42 0.35
CA PRO A 8 9.90 21.97 -0.95
C PRO A 8 10.62 21.37 -2.16
N ASP A 9 11.80 20.81 -1.95
CA ASP A 9 12.60 20.10 -2.95
C ASP A 9 12.17 18.63 -3.17
N GLY A 10 11.12 18.17 -2.44
CA GLY A 10 10.61 16.82 -2.50
C GLY A 10 11.36 15.81 -1.62
N GLN A 11 12.32 16.23 -0.84
CA GLN A 11 13.03 15.34 0.09
C GLN A 11 12.28 15.19 1.42
N PHE A 12 12.40 14.01 2.02
CA PHE A 12 11.87 13.76 3.36
C PHE A 12 12.92 14.04 4.42
N ASN A 13 12.62 14.97 5.33
CA ASN A 13 13.43 15.25 6.51
C ASN A 13 12.81 14.57 7.72
N VAL A 14 13.52 13.62 8.32
CA VAL A 14 13.07 12.97 9.56
C VAL A 14 13.23 13.94 10.72
N VAL A 15 12.11 14.26 11.37
CA VAL A 15 12.05 15.24 12.49
C VAL A 15 11.72 14.58 13.82
N GLY A 16 11.24 13.34 13.83
CA GLY A 16 10.94 12.59 15.04
C GLY A 16 11.07 11.09 14.86
N VAL A 17 11.62 10.42 15.86
CA VAL A 17 11.74 8.96 15.91
C VAL A 17 11.35 8.50 17.31
N GLY A 18 10.45 7.52 17.38
CA GLY A 18 10.10 6.86 18.62
C GLY A 18 10.26 5.36 18.49
N GLN A 19 10.89 4.73 19.47
CA GLN A 19 11.20 3.31 19.43
C GLN A 19 10.88 2.64 20.76
N THR A 20 10.21 1.50 20.69
CA THR A 20 9.92 0.67 21.87
C THR A 20 9.98 -0.81 21.53
N THR A 21 10.16 -1.63 22.54
CA THR A 21 10.07 -3.08 22.36
C THR A 21 8.66 -3.46 21.94
N SER A 22 8.52 -4.11 20.77
CA SER A 22 7.24 -4.56 20.26
C SER A 22 6.67 -5.69 21.12
N LYS A 23 5.50 -5.46 21.69
CA LYS A 23 4.71 -6.45 22.44
C LYS A 23 3.37 -6.65 21.75
N GLY A 24 2.83 -7.87 21.87
CA GLY A 24 1.52 -8.18 21.29
C GLY A 24 1.54 -8.58 19.83
N LEU A 25 2.71 -8.62 19.18
CA LEU A 25 2.92 -9.13 17.82
C LEU A 25 3.67 -10.47 17.84
N LYS A 26 3.29 -11.37 16.94
CA LYS A 26 4.01 -12.62 16.67
C LYS A 26 4.13 -12.81 15.16
N LYS A 27 5.36 -12.83 14.65
CA LYS A 27 5.66 -12.97 13.23
C LYS A 27 4.88 -11.94 12.35
N GLY A 28 4.80 -10.70 12.82
CA GLY A 28 4.11 -9.61 12.12
C GLY A 28 2.59 -9.54 12.33
N VAL A 29 1.99 -10.53 13.03
CA VAL A 29 0.54 -10.57 13.25
C VAL A 29 0.21 -10.16 14.69
N VAL A 30 -0.85 -9.37 14.87
CA VAL A 30 -1.35 -8.97 16.20
C VAL A 30 -1.95 -10.19 16.90
N VAL A 31 -1.37 -10.57 18.03
CA VAL A 31 -1.88 -11.65 18.90
C VAL A 31 -2.42 -11.13 20.24
N ASN A 32 -2.12 -9.89 20.59
CA ASN A 32 -2.65 -9.20 21.75
C ASN A 32 -2.84 -7.72 21.44
N ILE A 33 -4.09 -7.29 21.29
CA ILE A 33 -4.48 -5.93 20.93
C ILE A 33 -3.93 -4.92 21.94
N GLU A 34 -4.17 -5.14 23.24
CA GLU A 34 -3.83 -4.20 24.30
C GLU A 34 -2.31 -3.96 24.40
N ALA A 35 -1.53 -5.03 24.37
CA ALA A 35 -0.07 -4.94 24.39
C ALA A 35 0.48 -4.24 23.13
N THR A 36 -0.17 -4.44 21.96
CA THR A 36 0.21 -3.77 20.72
C THR A 36 -0.11 -2.28 20.79
N VAL A 37 -1.30 -1.91 21.28
CA VAL A 37 -1.69 -0.50 21.48
C VAL A 37 -0.71 0.22 22.39
N GLN A 38 -0.35 -0.37 23.54
CA GLN A 38 0.63 0.23 24.45
C GLN A 38 2.00 0.42 23.81
N SER A 39 2.44 -0.53 22.97
CA SER A 39 3.71 -0.41 22.26
C SER A 39 3.65 0.72 21.22
N ILE A 40 2.55 0.85 20.48
CA ILE A 40 2.36 1.93 19.51
C ILE A 40 2.33 3.29 20.22
N GLN A 41 1.57 3.42 21.30
CA GLN A 41 1.45 4.66 22.05
C GLN A 41 2.80 5.16 22.56
N LYS A 42 3.62 4.30 23.16
CA LYS A 42 4.94 4.68 23.62
C LYS A 42 5.86 5.17 22.51
N ALA A 43 5.88 4.46 21.39
CA ALA A 43 6.69 4.88 20.24
C ALA A 43 6.16 6.18 19.60
N LEU A 44 4.84 6.39 19.60
CA LEU A 44 4.22 7.61 19.11
C LEU A 44 4.58 8.81 20.00
N GLU A 45 4.38 8.69 21.31
CA GLU A 45 4.68 9.75 22.27
C GLU A 45 6.15 10.22 22.18
N GLU A 46 7.09 9.29 22.07
CA GLU A 46 8.50 9.62 21.91
C GLU A 46 8.77 10.36 20.58
N ALA A 47 8.16 9.91 19.48
CA ALA A 47 8.30 10.55 18.18
C ALA A 47 7.67 11.96 18.15
N GLU A 48 6.51 12.15 18.79
CA GLU A 48 5.81 13.45 18.89
C GLU A 48 6.62 14.45 19.73
N VAL A 49 7.20 14.02 20.84
CA VAL A 49 8.06 14.86 21.67
C VAL A 49 9.28 15.31 20.89
N MET A 50 9.93 14.42 20.15
CA MET A 50 11.09 14.79 19.33
C MET A 50 10.72 15.72 18.18
N ALA A 51 9.57 15.50 17.53
CA ALA A 51 9.09 16.30 16.41
C ALA A 51 8.45 17.64 16.83
N ASP A 52 8.19 17.82 18.13
CA ASP A 52 7.41 18.94 18.70
C ASP A 52 6.06 19.13 17.99
N ARG A 53 5.35 18.01 17.75
CA ARG A 53 4.08 17.97 17.02
C ARG A 53 3.19 16.84 17.49
N GLN A 54 1.88 17.06 17.40
CA GLN A 54 0.89 16.00 17.52
C GLN A 54 0.61 15.37 16.16
N ILE A 55 0.61 14.06 16.11
CA ILE A 55 0.34 13.26 14.89
C ILE A 55 -1.11 12.78 14.91
N VAL A 56 -1.81 12.95 13.79
CA VAL A 56 -3.22 12.55 13.62
C VAL A 56 -3.40 11.46 12.56
N GLN A 57 -2.51 11.41 11.57
CA GLN A 57 -2.60 10.48 10.44
C GLN A 57 -1.27 9.76 10.24
N VAL A 58 -1.34 8.48 9.89
CA VAL A 58 -0.15 7.65 9.71
C VAL A 58 -0.32 6.69 8.53
N PHE A 59 0.80 6.34 7.93
CA PHE A 59 0.97 5.12 7.16
C PHE A 59 1.40 4.02 8.12
N THR A 60 0.85 2.82 7.98
CA THR A 60 1.13 1.73 8.90
C THR A 60 1.73 0.56 8.16
N GLY A 61 2.87 0.07 8.63
CA GLY A 61 3.49 -1.14 8.09
C GLY A 61 2.67 -2.39 8.40
N ILE A 62 2.57 -3.28 7.42
CA ILE A 62 1.98 -4.61 7.60
C ILE A 62 2.99 -5.66 7.12
N ALA A 63 3.14 -6.73 7.88
CA ALA A 63 4.03 -7.84 7.53
C ALA A 63 3.48 -9.14 8.12
N GLY A 64 3.98 -10.26 7.66
CA GLY A 64 3.64 -11.57 8.19
C GLY A 64 3.60 -12.65 7.11
N ASN A 65 3.48 -13.90 7.55
CA ASN A 65 3.42 -15.05 6.66
C ASN A 65 2.07 -15.22 5.94
N HIS A 66 1.11 -14.34 6.21
CA HIS A 66 -0.17 -14.24 5.49
C HIS A 66 -0.08 -13.39 4.21
N ILE A 67 1.06 -12.72 3.99
CA ILE A 67 1.30 -11.95 2.77
C ILE A 67 1.60 -12.91 1.63
N VAL A 68 0.84 -12.79 0.56
CA VAL A 68 1.01 -13.58 -0.67
C VAL A 68 1.06 -12.63 -1.85
N SER A 69 1.92 -12.91 -2.81
CA SER A 69 2.00 -12.10 -4.02
C SER A 69 2.04 -12.98 -5.26
N PHE A 70 1.51 -12.46 -6.36
CA PHE A 70 1.48 -13.14 -7.65
C PHE A 70 1.36 -12.12 -8.78
N ASN A 71 1.68 -12.55 -9.99
CA ASN A 71 1.54 -11.73 -11.18
C ASN A 71 0.17 -11.94 -11.82
N SER A 72 -0.37 -10.86 -12.35
CA SER A 72 -1.60 -10.85 -13.14
C SER A 72 -1.42 -9.98 -14.37
N SER A 73 -2.29 -10.14 -15.34
CA SER A 73 -2.33 -9.31 -16.54
C SER A 73 -3.76 -8.95 -16.90
N GLY A 74 -3.92 -7.78 -17.49
CA GLY A 74 -5.19 -7.33 -18.06
C GLY A 74 -5.00 -6.92 -19.51
N MET A 75 -6.09 -6.91 -20.27
CA MET A 75 -6.10 -6.50 -21.67
C MET A 75 -7.41 -5.80 -22.00
N VAL A 76 -7.33 -4.70 -22.73
CA VAL A 76 -8.49 -3.98 -23.25
C VAL A 76 -8.22 -3.48 -24.67
N ALA A 77 -9.30 -3.31 -25.45
CA ALA A 77 -9.21 -2.59 -26.71
C ALA A 77 -9.14 -1.08 -26.46
N ILE A 78 -8.28 -0.40 -27.21
CA ILE A 78 -8.15 1.06 -27.21
C ILE A 78 -9.26 1.63 -28.08
N ARG A 79 -10.09 2.54 -27.54
CA ARG A 79 -11.31 3.01 -28.22
C ARG A 79 -11.01 3.94 -29.38
N ASP A 80 -10.14 4.91 -29.19
CA ASP A 80 -9.89 6.00 -30.14
C ASP A 80 -8.55 5.88 -30.88
N LYS A 81 -7.99 4.67 -30.95
CA LYS A 81 -6.67 4.36 -31.53
C LYS A 81 -5.49 5.09 -30.84
N GLU A 82 -5.75 5.77 -29.75
CA GLU A 82 -4.77 6.44 -28.89
C GLU A 82 -5.13 6.14 -27.44
N VAL A 83 -4.14 5.74 -26.64
CA VAL A 83 -4.35 5.36 -25.25
C VAL A 83 -4.74 6.57 -24.42
N SER A 84 -5.89 6.50 -23.81
CA SER A 84 -6.38 7.49 -22.84
C SER A 84 -6.18 7.04 -21.39
N ALA A 85 -6.30 7.98 -20.45
CA ALA A 85 -6.32 7.65 -19.02
C ALA A 85 -7.43 6.64 -18.67
N GLY A 86 -8.59 6.73 -19.32
CA GLY A 86 -9.69 5.77 -19.14
C GLY A 86 -9.36 4.36 -19.63
N ASP A 87 -8.51 4.21 -20.66
CA ASP A 87 -8.05 2.90 -21.11
C ASP A 87 -7.09 2.28 -20.10
N VAL A 88 -6.21 3.08 -19.51
CA VAL A 88 -5.30 2.66 -18.43
C VAL A 88 -6.11 2.20 -17.21
N GLU A 89 -7.12 2.94 -16.81
CA GLU A 89 -7.99 2.57 -15.70
C GLU A 89 -8.72 1.24 -15.98
N ARG A 90 -9.31 1.07 -17.15
CA ARG A 90 -9.99 -0.16 -17.56
C ARG A 90 -9.07 -1.37 -17.61
N VAL A 91 -7.85 -1.23 -18.13
CA VAL A 91 -6.91 -2.35 -18.20
C VAL A 91 -6.43 -2.78 -16.83
N LEU A 92 -6.24 -1.82 -15.91
CA LEU A 92 -5.92 -2.12 -14.50
C LEU A 92 -7.07 -2.83 -13.80
N GLU A 93 -8.32 -2.40 -14.02
CA GLU A 93 -9.50 -3.10 -13.46
C GLU A 93 -9.61 -4.53 -14.00
N THR A 94 -9.29 -4.76 -15.28
CA THR A 94 -9.23 -6.12 -15.84
C THR A 94 -8.17 -6.98 -15.17
N ALA A 95 -6.98 -6.41 -14.91
CA ALA A 95 -5.90 -7.12 -14.20
C ALA A 95 -6.24 -7.43 -12.74
N LYS A 96 -7.08 -6.60 -12.10
CA LYS A 96 -7.58 -6.81 -10.71
C LYS A 96 -8.71 -7.85 -10.63
N ALA A 97 -9.39 -8.14 -11.73
CA ALA A 97 -10.55 -9.04 -11.79
C ALA A 97 -10.14 -10.52 -11.67
N ILE A 98 -9.38 -10.82 -10.62
CA ILE A 98 -8.92 -12.15 -10.26
C ILE A 98 -9.72 -12.70 -9.09
N ASN A 99 -9.77 -14.01 -8.99
CA ASN A 99 -10.47 -14.68 -7.91
C ASN A 99 -9.57 -14.72 -6.66
N ILE A 100 -9.79 -13.76 -5.74
CA ILE A 100 -9.09 -13.70 -4.45
C ILE A 100 -9.95 -14.41 -3.41
N PRO A 101 -9.36 -15.26 -2.53
CA PRO A 101 -10.08 -15.83 -1.39
C PRO A 101 -10.73 -14.76 -0.52
N THR A 102 -11.90 -15.06 0.04
CA THR A 102 -12.71 -14.09 0.82
C THR A 102 -12.05 -13.64 2.12
N ASP A 103 -11.06 -14.37 2.60
CA ASP A 103 -10.24 -14.05 3.78
C ASP A 103 -8.98 -13.23 3.44
N GLN A 104 -8.77 -12.91 2.16
CA GLN A 104 -7.67 -12.12 1.63
C GLN A 104 -8.18 -10.79 1.05
N GLN A 105 -7.34 -9.76 1.11
CA GLN A 105 -7.57 -8.48 0.45
C GLN A 105 -6.32 -8.03 -0.30
N ILE A 106 -6.50 -7.26 -1.35
CA ILE A 106 -5.38 -6.63 -2.06
C ILE A 106 -4.82 -5.52 -1.17
N LEU A 107 -3.50 -5.57 -0.95
CA LEU A 107 -2.74 -4.53 -0.26
C LEU A 107 -2.08 -3.59 -1.27
N HIS A 108 -1.45 -4.14 -2.31
CA HIS A 108 -0.76 -3.36 -3.34
C HIS A 108 -0.98 -3.96 -4.71
N ILE A 109 -1.01 -3.07 -5.72
CA ILE A 109 -0.95 -3.40 -7.14
C ILE A 109 0.19 -2.61 -7.74
N LEU A 110 1.23 -3.31 -8.17
CA LEU A 110 2.44 -2.72 -8.73
C LEU A 110 2.46 -2.97 -10.23
N VAL A 111 2.30 -1.92 -11.01
CA VAL A 111 2.43 -2.00 -12.46
C VAL A 111 3.88 -2.31 -12.81
N GLN A 112 4.09 -3.37 -13.59
CA GLN A 112 5.40 -3.77 -14.09
C GLN A 112 5.69 -3.11 -15.43
N GLU A 113 4.78 -3.27 -16.36
CA GLU A 113 4.85 -2.69 -17.69
C GLU A 113 3.47 -2.63 -18.35
N PHE A 114 3.34 -1.77 -19.34
CA PHE A 114 2.27 -1.81 -20.32
C PHE A 114 2.79 -2.39 -21.63
N ILE A 115 1.88 -2.97 -22.42
CA ILE A 115 2.16 -3.52 -23.74
C ILE A 115 1.13 -2.97 -24.70
N ILE A 116 1.58 -2.41 -25.84
CA ILE A 116 0.69 -1.85 -26.88
C ILE A 116 0.96 -2.60 -28.18
N ASP A 117 -0.05 -3.30 -28.70
CA ASP A 117 0.04 -4.11 -29.93
C ASP A 117 1.26 -5.04 -29.97
N GLY A 118 1.67 -5.57 -28.79
CA GLY A 118 2.82 -6.45 -28.64
C GLY A 118 4.16 -5.73 -28.38
N GLN A 119 4.19 -4.41 -28.34
CA GLN A 119 5.35 -3.65 -27.91
C GLN A 119 5.41 -3.65 -26.36
N GLU A 120 6.39 -4.35 -25.81
CA GLU A 120 6.67 -4.45 -24.37
C GLU A 120 7.44 -3.25 -23.82
N ASP A 121 7.68 -3.24 -22.51
CA ASP A 121 8.46 -2.24 -21.76
C ASP A 121 7.91 -0.80 -21.83
N VAL A 122 6.62 -0.61 -22.12
CA VAL A 122 6.00 0.71 -22.09
C VAL A 122 5.70 1.09 -20.63
N ARG A 123 6.21 2.25 -20.20
CA ARG A 123 5.97 2.77 -18.82
C ARG A 123 4.90 3.84 -18.79
N GLU A 124 4.85 4.69 -19.80
CA GLU A 124 3.89 5.77 -19.94
C GLU A 124 3.06 5.58 -21.22
N PRO A 125 1.96 4.83 -21.17
CA PRO A 125 1.21 4.46 -22.36
C PRO A 125 0.30 5.57 -22.89
N ILE A 126 -0.07 6.55 -22.05
CA ILE A 126 -1.03 7.61 -22.42
C ILE A 126 -0.51 8.44 -23.59
N GLY A 127 -1.33 8.61 -24.62
CA GLY A 127 -0.99 9.32 -25.87
C GLY A 127 -0.31 8.45 -26.92
N MET A 128 0.01 7.19 -26.62
CA MET A 128 0.55 6.27 -27.63
C MET A 128 -0.57 5.71 -28.50
N SER A 129 -0.30 5.57 -29.80
CA SER A 129 -1.23 5.00 -30.76
C SER A 129 -1.19 3.48 -30.70
N GLY A 130 -2.37 2.84 -30.81
CA GLY A 130 -2.50 1.39 -30.84
C GLY A 130 -3.96 0.93 -30.83
N LEU A 131 -4.15 -0.36 -30.94
CA LEU A 131 -5.48 -1.00 -30.95
C LEU A 131 -5.74 -1.79 -29.65
N ARG A 132 -4.67 -2.30 -29.03
CA ARG A 132 -4.76 -3.17 -27.85
C ARG A 132 -3.76 -2.71 -26.79
N LEU A 133 -4.28 -2.47 -25.59
CA LEU A 133 -3.50 -2.16 -24.39
C LEU A 133 -3.54 -3.37 -23.45
N GLU A 134 -2.37 -3.82 -23.04
CA GLU A 134 -2.19 -4.84 -22.00
C GLU A 134 -1.39 -4.24 -20.84
N VAL A 135 -1.58 -4.76 -19.65
CA VAL A 135 -0.78 -4.43 -18.46
C VAL A 135 -0.34 -5.71 -17.76
N LYS A 136 0.91 -5.73 -17.33
CA LYS A 136 1.42 -6.74 -16.37
C LYS A 136 1.53 -6.08 -15.01
N VAL A 137 0.97 -6.70 -13.99
CA VAL A 137 0.96 -6.20 -12.61
C VAL A 137 1.44 -7.26 -11.64
N HIS A 138 2.07 -6.82 -10.56
CA HIS A 138 2.36 -7.65 -9.41
C HIS A 138 1.37 -7.28 -8.30
N ILE A 139 0.59 -8.24 -7.85
CA ILE A 139 -0.45 -8.06 -6.84
C ILE A 139 0.03 -8.65 -5.53
N VAL A 140 -0.08 -7.86 -4.46
CA VAL A 140 0.23 -8.28 -3.10
C VAL A 140 -1.07 -8.33 -2.30
N THR A 141 -1.35 -9.46 -1.67
CA THR A 141 -2.51 -9.67 -0.81
C THR A 141 -2.09 -9.99 0.61
N GLY A 142 -2.99 -9.77 1.55
CA GLY A 142 -2.82 -10.12 2.94
C GLY A 142 -4.14 -10.51 3.59
N ALA A 143 -4.09 -11.23 4.71
CA ALA A 143 -5.28 -11.62 5.44
C ALA A 143 -6.07 -10.39 5.90
N VAL A 144 -7.37 -10.38 5.61
CA VAL A 144 -8.30 -9.30 6.02
C VAL A 144 -8.26 -9.08 7.53
N SER A 145 -8.29 -10.17 8.31
CA SER A 145 -8.27 -10.10 9.78
C SER A 145 -6.97 -9.50 10.32
N ALA A 146 -5.82 -9.82 9.72
CA ALA A 146 -4.53 -9.25 10.13
C ALA A 146 -4.48 -7.74 9.86
N ALA A 147 -4.92 -7.31 8.68
CA ALA A 147 -5.00 -5.89 8.32
C ALA A 147 -5.97 -5.12 9.25
N GLN A 148 -7.16 -5.68 9.51
CA GLN A 148 -8.14 -5.06 10.41
C GLN A 148 -7.62 -4.93 11.85
N ASN A 149 -6.90 -5.92 12.36
CA ASN A 149 -6.36 -5.89 13.72
C ASN A 149 -5.27 -4.83 13.87
N ILE A 150 -4.38 -4.66 12.89
CA ILE A 150 -3.36 -3.61 12.95
C ILE A 150 -3.99 -2.22 12.87
N VAL A 151 -4.94 -2.01 11.95
CA VAL A 151 -5.70 -0.74 11.83
C VAL A 151 -6.44 -0.43 13.13
N LYS A 152 -7.07 -1.43 13.76
CA LYS A 152 -7.76 -1.28 15.05
C LYS A 152 -6.80 -0.84 16.16
N CYS A 153 -5.61 -1.41 16.24
CA CYS A 153 -4.61 -1.01 17.23
C CYS A 153 -4.18 0.45 17.03
N VAL A 154 -3.90 0.85 15.79
CA VAL A 154 -3.48 2.23 15.47
C VAL A 154 -4.59 3.23 15.77
N ARG A 155 -5.84 2.93 15.38
CA ARG A 155 -7.00 3.79 15.67
C ARG A 155 -7.27 3.95 17.16
N ARG A 156 -7.01 2.92 17.96
CA ARG A 156 -7.12 3.02 19.44
C ARG A 156 -6.08 3.93 20.08
N CYS A 157 -5.01 4.28 19.35
CA CYS A 157 -4.05 5.31 19.75
C CYS A 157 -4.48 6.73 19.35
N GLY A 158 -5.70 6.91 18.81
CA GLY A 158 -6.21 8.21 18.35
C GLY A 158 -5.72 8.62 16.95
N LEU A 159 -5.20 7.70 16.18
CA LEU A 159 -4.65 7.94 14.85
C LEU A 159 -5.60 7.46 13.75
N GLU A 160 -5.58 8.16 12.61
CA GLU A 160 -6.16 7.69 11.36
C GLU A 160 -5.10 6.98 10.52
N VAL A 161 -5.47 5.85 9.93
CA VAL A 161 -4.61 5.10 9.01
C VAL A 161 -4.91 5.54 7.59
N ASN A 162 -3.95 6.18 6.94
CA ASN A 162 -4.07 6.59 5.54
C ASN A 162 -3.96 5.40 4.61
N ASP A 163 -2.98 4.53 4.86
CA ASP A 163 -2.77 3.32 4.08
C ASP A 163 -1.93 2.29 4.84
N LEU A 164 -2.01 1.03 4.38
CA LEU A 164 -1.18 -0.07 4.83
C LEU A 164 -0.05 -0.30 3.83
N ILE A 165 1.19 -0.28 4.31
CA ILE A 165 2.39 -0.40 3.48
C ILE A 165 3.12 -1.70 3.83
N LEU A 166 3.56 -2.43 2.80
CA LEU A 166 4.38 -3.63 2.95
C LEU A 166 5.86 -3.27 3.03
#